data_52f3fca72b15ed70df81b9e6e0a6242b
#
_entry.id   52f3fca72b15ed70df81b9e6e0a6242b
#
_cell.length_a   1.000
_cell.length_b   1.000
_cell.length_c   1.000
_cell.angle_alpha   90.00
_cell.angle_beta   90.00
_cell.angle_gamma   90.00
#
_symmetry.space_group_name_H-M   'P 1'
#
loop_
_entity.id
_entity.type
_entity.pdbx_description
1 polymer ?
#
loop_
_entity_poly.entity_id
_entity_poly.type
_entity_poly.pdbx_seq_one_letter_code
_entity_poly.pdbx_strand_id
1 'polypeptide(L)'
;MSWFKRTDKNIRTKTEEKKDIPAGLWYKTPTGKIIETKELADNQYVSPEDDYHVLIGSKEYFEILFDDKFKELNAGMRSVDFLKFEDQKKYSDRLKEATSKTKLKEAIRVG
;
A
#
# COMPACT_ATOMS: atom_id res chain seq x y z
N MET A 1 -1.76 23.47 53.84
CA MET A 1 -1.92 22.01 53.78
C MET A 1 -2.08 21.60 52.31
N SER A 2 -1.05 20.99 51.73
CA SER A 2 -1.08 20.54 50.32
C SER A 2 -1.60 19.12 50.31
N TRP A 3 -2.85 18.92 49.92
CA TRP A 3 -3.52 17.59 49.90
C TRP A 3 -3.24 16.77 48.69
N PHE A 4 -2.63 17.29 47.64
CA PHE A 4 -2.29 16.53 46.43
C PHE A 4 -0.81 16.63 46.12
N LYS A 5 0.01 15.74 46.71
CA LYS A 5 1.27 15.36 46.09
C LYS A 5 1.00 14.20 45.15
N ARG A 6 0.90 14.49 43.84
CA ARG A 6 1.00 13.49 42.82
C ARG A 6 2.38 12.87 42.90
N THR A 7 2.47 11.69 43.48
CA THR A 7 3.62 10.83 43.26
C THR A 7 3.57 10.39 41.81
N ASP A 8 4.48 10.95 41.00
CA ASP A 8 4.68 10.54 39.60
C ASP A 8 5.15 9.08 39.56
N LYS A 9 4.23 8.16 39.77
CA LYS A 9 4.39 6.78 39.29
C LYS A 9 3.85 6.71 37.86
N ASN A 10 4.54 7.42 36.96
CA ASN A 10 4.39 7.14 35.54
C ASN A 10 4.77 5.68 35.32
N ILE A 11 3.83 4.89 34.82
CA ILE A 11 4.13 3.55 34.32
C ILE A 11 5.09 3.75 33.15
N ARG A 12 6.38 3.70 33.43
CA ARG A 12 7.45 3.72 32.43
C ARG A 12 7.57 2.29 31.90
N THR A 13 6.80 1.98 30.88
CA THR A 13 7.06 0.77 30.08
C THR A 13 8.40 0.97 29.37
N LYS A 14 9.36 0.08 29.62
CA LYS A 14 10.65 0.12 28.93
C LYS A 14 10.37 0.00 27.43
N THR A 15 10.94 0.90 26.64
CA THR A 15 10.72 0.96 25.18
C THR A 15 11.15 -0.35 24.50
N GLU A 16 12.07 -1.09 25.11
CA GLU A 16 12.57 -2.39 24.67
C GLU A 16 11.54 -3.53 24.75
N GLU A 17 10.49 -3.37 25.57
CA GLU A 17 9.42 -4.37 25.72
C GLU A 17 8.19 -4.08 24.84
N LYS A 18 8.21 -3.00 24.07
CA LYS A 18 7.16 -2.74 23.10
C LYS A 18 7.30 -3.74 21.96
N LYS A 19 6.37 -4.67 21.87
CA LYS A 19 6.23 -5.51 20.68
C LYS A 19 5.97 -4.59 19.50
N ASP A 20 6.83 -4.66 18.49
CA ASP A 20 6.57 -4.00 17.22
C ASP A 20 5.26 -4.53 16.65
N ILE A 21 4.29 -3.65 16.50
CA ILE A 21 3.05 -3.97 15.80
C ILE A 21 3.42 -4.06 14.32
N PRO A 22 3.21 -5.21 13.66
CA PRO A 22 3.51 -5.33 12.24
C PRO A 22 2.84 -4.22 11.46
N ALA A 23 3.62 -3.49 10.66
CA ALA A 23 3.09 -2.46 9.78
C ALA A 23 2.14 -3.13 8.75
N GLY A 24 1.00 -2.50 8.49
CA GLY A 24 0.06 -2.97 7.48
C GLY A 24 -1.09 -3.84 7.99
N LEU A 25 -1.26 -4.01 9.30
CA LEU A 25 -2.43 -4.71 9.85
C LEU A 25 -3.75 -3.93 9.67
N TRP A 26 -3.67 -2.62 9.63
CA TRP A 26 -4.83 -1.73 9.59
C TRP A 26 -4.73 -0.77 8.41
N TYR A 27 -5.84 -0.58 7.73
CA TYR A 27 -6.02 0.40 6.67
C TYR A 27 -7.00 1.48 7.14
N LYS A 28 -6.63 2.75 6.93
CA LYS A 28 -7.50 3.89 7.20
C LYS A 28 -8.04 4.45 5.89
N THR A 29 -9.36 4.46 5.75
CA THR A 29 -10.01 5.06 4.59
C THR A 29 -9.92 6.59 4.62
N PRO A 30 -10.07 7.28 3.48
CA PRO A 30 -10.13 8.75 3.43
C PRO A 30 -11.28 9.35 4.26
N THR A 31 -12.34 8.58 4.50
CA THR A 31 -13.47 8.96 5.36
C THR A 31 -13.17 8.83 6.85
N GLY A 32 -12.00 8.26 7.21
CA GLY A 32 -11.53 8.12 8.58
C GLY A 32 -11.84 6.78 9.25
N LYS A 33 -12.45 5.84 8.54
CA LYS A 33 -12.72 4.49 9.05
C LYS A 33 -11.43 3.66 9.08
N ILE A 34 -11.33 2.76 10.06
CA ILE A 34 -10.17 1.89 10.24
C ILE A 34 -10.65 0.45 10.12
N ILE A 35 -10.05 -0.28 9.18
CA ILE A 35 -10.43 -1.64 8.83
C ILE A 35 -9.19 -2.53 8.89
N GLU A 36 -9.35 -3.78 9.31
CA GLU A 36 -8.28 -4.76 9.24
C GLU A 36 -7.95 -5.06 7.77
N THR A 37 -6.66 -5.06 7.43
CA THR A 37 -6.20 -5.30 6.05
C THR A 37 -6.66 -6.66 5.51
N LYS A 38 -6.75 -7.66 6.40
CA LYS A 38 -7.23 -8.99 6.03
C LYS A 38 -8.72 -8.99 5.66
N GLU A 39 -9.55 -8.35 6.49
CA GLU A 39 -10.99 -8.19 6.22
C GLU A 39 -11.24 -7.42 4.92
N LEU A 40 -10.42 -6.39 4.68
CA LEU A 40 -10.47 -5.62 3.44
C LEU A 40 -10.12 -6.48 2.22
N ALA A 41 -9.12 -7.35 2.31
CA ALA A 41 -8.74 -8.27 1.24
C ALA A 41 -9.84 -9.33 0.99
N ASP A 42 -10.42 -9.89 2.05
CA ASP A 42 -11.51 -10.87 1.97
C ASP A 42 -12.76 -10.25 1.31
N ASN A 43 -12.98 -8.94 1.48
CA ASN A 43 -14.04 -8.17 0.83
C ASN A 43 -13.60 -7.49 -0.49
N GLN A 44 -12.64 -8.09 -1.19
CA GLN A 44 -12.14 -7.62 -2.50
C GLN A 44 -11.70 -6.15 -2.53
N TYR A 45 -11.10 -5.69 -1.42
CA TYR A 45 -10.60 -4.32 -1.25
C TYR A 45 -11.68 -3.23 -1.28
N VAL A 46 -12.91 -3.59 -0.95
CA VAL A 46 -14.02 -2.67 -0.72
C VAL A 46 -14.29 -2.61 0.78
N SER A 47 -14.33 -1.41 1.32
CA SER A 47 -14.63 -1.19 2.74
C SER A 47 -16.10 -1.48 3.03
N PRO A 48 -16.43 -2.39 3.95
CA PRO A 48 -17.82 -2.72 4.28
C PRO A 48 -18.57 -1.60 5.04
N GLU A 49 -17.82 -0.64 5.60
CA GLU A 49 -18.43 0.43 6.40
C GLU A 49 -18.84 1.66 5.60
N ASP A 50 -18.12 1.97 4.51
CA ASP A 50 -18.27 3.20 3.75
C ASP A 50 -18.24 2.99 2.23
N ASP A 51 -18.29 1.75 1.78
CA ASP A 51 -18.22 1.33 0.37
C ASP A 51 -17.02 1.94 -0.39
N TYR A 52 -15.97 2.33 0.34
CA TYR A 52 -14.79 2.88 -0.27
C TYR A 52 -13.96 1.80 -0.97
N HIS A 53 -13.69 2.01 -2.26
CA HIS A 53 -12.85 1.13 -3.06
C HIS A 53 -11.38 1.52 -2.93
N VAL A 54 -10.58 0.63 -2.37
CA VAL A 54 -9.14 0.84 -2.23
C VAL A 54 -8.45 0.63 -3.57
N LEU A 55 -7.53 1.52 -3.91
CA LEU A 55 -6.68 1.34 -5.09
C LEU A 55 -5.74 0.17 -4.88
N ILE A 56 -5.87 -0.87 -5.69
CA ILE A 56 -5.06 -2.09 -5.65
C ILE A 56 -4.10 -2.17 -6.83
N GLY A 57 -3.06 -2.99 -6.70
CA GLY A 57 -2.08 -3.24 -7.74
C GLY A 57 -2.44 -4.42 -8.64
N SER A 58 -1.55 -4.73 -9.57
CA SER A 58 -1.72 -5.86 -10.49
C SER A 58 -1.75 -7.21 -9.78
N LYS A 59 -0.99 -7.37 -8.69
CA LYS A 59 -0.94 -8.62 -7.93
C LYS A 59 -2.30 -8.98 -7.36
N GLU A 60 -2.92 -8.06 -6.65
CA GLU A 60 -4.24 -8.23 -6.05
C GLU A 60 -5.32 -8.45 -7.12
N TYR A 61 -5.23 -7.74 -8.26
CA TYR A 61 -6.12 -7.98 -9.40
C TYR A 61 -6.01 -9.40 -9.95
N PHE A 62 -4.81 -9.92 -10.10
CA PHE A 62 -4.61 -11.26 -10.66
C PHE A 62 -5.02 -12.36 -9.68
N GLU A 63 -4.84 -12.13 -8.38
CA GLU A 63 -5.36 -13.01 -7.33
C GLU A 63 -6.90 -13.10 -7.39
N ILE A 64 -7.59 -11.97 -7.48
CA ILE A 64 -9.06 -11.92 -7.55
C ILE A 64 -9.59 -12.56 -8.84
N LEU A 65 -8.94 -12.30 -9.99
CA LEU A 65 -9.48 -12.72 -11.30
C LEU A 65 -9.05 -14.12 -11.71
N PHE A 66 -7.88 -14.58 -11.30
CA PHE A 66 -7.26 -15.80 -11.80
C PHE A 66 -6.80 -16.77 -10.71
N ASP A 67 -7.06 -16.50 -9.44
CA ASP A 67 -6.60 -17.31 -8.31
C ASP A 67 -5.08 -17.61 -8.40
N ASP A 68 -4.27 -16.61 -8.78
CA ASP A 68 -2.83 -16.71 -9.05
C ASP A 68 -2.44 -17.74 -10.15
N LYS A 69 -3.39 -18.21 -10.94
CA LYS A 69 -3.16 -19.14 -12.06
C LYS A 69 -3.06 -18.41 -13.38
N PHE A 70 -1.96 -17.72 -13.59
CA PHE A 70 -1.69 -17.00 -14.81
C PHE A 70 -0.24 -17.18 -15.27
N LYS A 71 0.01 -16.88 -16.54
CA LYS A 71 1.35 -16.83 -17.10
C LYS A 71 1.69 -15.41 -17.52
N GLU A 72 2.80 -14.88 -17.04
CA GLU A 72 3.30 -13.58 -17.50
C GLU A 72 3.81 -13.66 -18.93
N LEU A 73 3.30 -12.78 -19.79
CA LEU A 73 3.71 -12.66 -21.19
C LEU A 73 4.67 -11.49 -21.35
N ASN A 74 5.71 -11.67 -22.18
CA ASN A 74 6.64 -10.61 -22.53
C ASN A 74 7.28 -9.91 -21.32
N ALA A 75 7.68 -10.66 -20.31
CA ALA A 75 8.27 -10.15 -19.06
C ALA A 75 9.51 -9.25 -19.28
N GLY A 76 10.22 -9.43 -20.40
CA GLY A 76 11.39 -8.63 -20.77
C GLY A 76 11.08 -7.30 -21.48
N MET A 77 9.83 -7.05 -21.84
CA MET A 77 9.46 -5.82 -22.54
C MET A 77 9.54 -4.60 -21.60
N ARG A 78 10.12 -3.52 -22.11
CA ARG A 78 10.31 -2.27 -21.37
C ARG A 78 9.92 -1.08 -22.23
N SER A 79 9.37 -0.05 -21.59
CA SER A 79 9.13 1.25 -22.22
C SER A 79 10.46 1.97 -22.47
N VAL A 80 10.62 2.52 -23.66
CA VAL A 80 11.79 3.25 -24.08
C VAL A 80 11.38 4.63 -24.60
N ASP A 81 12.04 5.68 -24.13
CA ASP A 81 11.82 7.04 -24.60
C ASP A 81 12.70 7.33 -25.82
N PHE A 82 12.32 6.77 -26.98
CA PHE A 82 13.07 7.00 -28.23
C PHE A 82 12.81 8.38 -28.84
N LEU A 83 11.68 9.02 -28.49
CA LEU A 83 11.34 10.38 -28.93
C LEU A 83 12.01 11.45 -28.07
N LYS A 84 12.59 11.09 -26.93
CA LYS A 84 13.12 12.03 -25.92
C LYS A 84 12.08 13.12 -25.58
N PHE A 85 10.83 12.66 -25.38
CA PHE A 85 9.70 13.54 -25.17
C PHE A 85 9.83 14.35 -23.88
N GLU A 86 9.58 15.63 -23.98
CA GLU A 86 9.58 16.57 -22.89
C GLU A 86 8.40 17.55 -23.08
N ASP A 87 7.58 17.66 -22.02
CA ASP A 87 6.58 18.71 -21.86
C ASP A 87 6.97 19.59 -20.65
N GLN A 88 6.14 19.65 -19.61
CA GLN A 88 6.51 20.25 -18.33
C GLN A 88 7.53 19.42 -17.56
N LYS A 89 7.68 18.12 -17.91
CA LYS A 89 8.58 17.16 -17.30
C LYS A 89 9.02 16.12 -18.32
N LYS A 90 10.29 15.72 -18.27
CA LYS A 90 10.82 14.67 -19.15
C LYS A 90 10.08 13.35 -18.96
N TYR A 91 9.77 12.68 -20.06
CA TYR A 91 9.10 11.37 -20.01
C TYR A 91 9.91 10.33 -19.23
N SER A 92 11.23 10.34 -19.34
CA SER A 92 12.13 9.49 -18.56
C SER A 92 11.96 9.66 -17.04
N ASP A 93 11.69 10.89 -16.57
CA ASP A 93 11.48 11.15 -15.15
C ASP A 93 10.09 10.68 -14.71
N ARG A 94 9.08 10.76 -15.56
CA ARG A 94 7.75 10.18 -15.32
C ARG A 94 7.82 8.66 -15.19
N LEU A 95 8.62 7.98 -16.02
CA LEU A 95 8.84 6.54 -15.93
C LEU A 95 9.51 6.14 -14.60
N LYS A 96 10.54 6.88 -14.18
CA LYS A 96 11.20 6.64 -12.89
C LYS A 96 10.22 6.81 -11.71
N GLU A 97 9.40 7.85 -11.76
CA GLU A 97 8.41 8.13 -10.73
C GLU A 97 7.33 7.04 -10.68
N ALA A 98 6.82 6.60 -11.82
CA ALA A 98 5.86 5.49 -11.90
C ALA A 98 6.46 4.18 -11.36
N THR A 99 7.68 3.85 -11.74
CA THR A 99 8.41 2.68 -11.23
C THR A 99 8.61 2.75 -9.71
N SER A 100 8.94 3.93 -9.19
CA SER A 100 9.10 4.13 -7.75
C SER A 100 7.79 3.94 -6.98
N LYS A 101 6.67 4.44 -7.53
CA LYS A 101 5.34 4.32 -6.89
C LYS A 101 4.81 2.89 -6.93
N THR A 102 4.89 2.23 -8.07
CA THR A 102 4.31 0.90 -8.28
C THR A 102 5.22 -0.24 -7.85
N LYS A 103 6.53 0.00 -7.68
CA LYS A 103 7.56 -1.03 -7.49
C LYS A 103 7.68 -2.03 -8.65
N LEU A 104 7.04 -1.74 -9.76
CA LEU A 104 7.07 -2.53 -10.99
C LEU A 104 8.01 -1.88 -12.01
N LYS A 105 8.74 -2.70 -12.75
CA LYS A 105 9.62 -2.23 -13.83
C LYS A 105 8.85 -1.84 -15.08
N GLU A 106 7.68 -2.42 -15.29
CA GLU A 106 6.78 -2.20 -16.41
C GLU A 106 5.39 -2.76 -16.09
N ALA A 107 4.40 -2.48 -16.92
CA ALA A 107 3.07 -3.09 -16.83
C ALA A 107 3.17 -4.62 -17.00
N ILE A 108 2.49 -5.38 -16.14
CA ILE A 108 2.44 -6.83 -16.21
C ILE A 108 1.37 -7.23 -17.22
N ARG A 109 1.71 -8.16 -18.12
CA ARG A 109 0.83 -8.73 -19.13
C ARG A 109 0.65 -10.21 -18.85
N VAL A 110 -0.58 -10.69 -18.83
CA VAL A 110 -0.91 -12.07 -18.50
C VAL A 110 -1.82 -12.69 -19.57
N GLY A 111 -1.73 -14.01 -19.70
CA GLY A 111 -2.57 -14.82 -20.55
C GLY A 111 -2.77 -16.23 -19.99
#